data_6cfe19404e6bc491132fd9500af06f83
#
_entry.id   6cfe19404e6bc491132fd9500af06f83
#
_cell.length_a   1.000
_cell.length_b   1.000
_cell.length_c   1.000
_cell.angle_alpha   90.00
_cell.angle_beta   90.00
_cell.angle_gamma   90.00
#
_symmetry.space_group_name_H-M   'P 1'
#
loop_
_entity.id
_entity.type
_entity.pdbx_description
1 polymer ?
#
loop_
_entity_poly.entity_id
_entity_poly.type
_entity_poly.pdbx_seq_one_letter_code
_entity_poly.pdbx_strand_id
1 'polypeptide(L)'
;MTHLVAVVGGGDLSTHAVLAAEALRRAAGRRNQRLDLELRGRGATGAPLSDGAIREADAVLLVGTGDLGEGRFGALHRAKAAIEDVLADVDGVIDRALAGKGRGEKAQGAAPEAGPRRIVAITSCPTGIAHTFMAAEGIQAAAQALGHAVRVETQGSVGARDALTPDEIAAADIVLIAADTGVDRARFSGKRVYATTTKAAIRDGKGLIATALKDAELQGAAIAESGPARPAAAETKAGAYKHLMTGVSFMLPFVVAGGLLIALAFAFGGIDAMSAANKGTLGFALGEIGAKAAFALIVPALAGYIAFSIADRPGIAPGMIGGMLAANLNAGFLGGIVAGFIAGYTVSFLSRSIRLPKNLEGLKPVLILPLIGTLVTGLLMVYVVGVPVAALLAVLTGWLKGMQGASALLLGLILGGMMAVDMGGPINKAAYASSAALISSGIYTPMAAVMLAGMTPPLGIALATRLFPGRFSEPEREAGTAAAVLGAAFITEGAIPFAAADPLRVIPALVAGSAVAGAISMTVGVELRVPHGGLFVLPIPNAITPVLGAVVALIAGTAITAILVGVLKKRAA
;
A
#
# COMPACT_ATOMS: atom_id res chain seq x y z
N MET A 1 32.51 11.41 44.91
CA MET A 1 31.17 11.55 44.29
C MET A 1 31.39 11.54 42.79
N THR A 2 30.63 10.75 42.05
CA THR A 2 30.72 10.73 40.61
C THR A 2 30.03 11.99 40.05
N HIS A 3 30.70 12.71 39.15
CA HIS A 3 30.19 13.93 38.55
C HIS A 3 29.84 13.71 37.09
N LEU A 4 28.55 13.78 36.78
CA LEU A 4 28.02 13.63 35.43
C LEU A 4 27.58 15.00 34.90
N VAL A 5 27.95 15.34 33.69
CA VAL A 5 27.34 16.46 32.98
C VAL A 5 26.37 15.93 31.92
N ALA A 6 25.23 16.57 31.73
CA ALA A 6 24.24 16.20 30.75
C ALA A 6 23.79 17.41 29.91
N VAL A 7 23.62 17.18 28.61
CA VAL A 7 22.97 18.12 27.70
C VAL A 7 21.72 17.44 27.14
N VAL A 8 20.57 18.06 27.40
CA VAL A 8 19.28 17.54 26.92
C VAL A 8 18.69 18.56 25.95
N GLY A 9 18.35 18.12 24.75
CA GLY A 9 17.76 19.03 23.75
C GLY A 9 17.49 18.44 22.41
N GLY A 10 17.03 19.32 21.52
CA GLY A 10 16.68 19.07 20.10
C GLY A 10 16.05 20.34 19.56
N GLY A 11 15.93 20.53 18.26
CA GLY A 11 15.53 21.75 17.54
C GLY A 11 14.57 22.70 18.28
N ASP A 12 13.34 22.31 18.57
CA ASP A 12 12.43 22.99 19.49
C ASP A 12 12.40 22.23 20.82
N LEU A 13 12.45 22.98 21.97
CA LEU A 13 12.44 22.37 23.29
C LEU A 13 11.07 21.69 23.52
N SER A 14 11.00 20.38 23.38
CA SER A 14 9.77 19.62 23.59
C SER A 14 9.49 19.44 25.10
N THR A 15 8.23 19.27 25.45
CA THR A 15 7.81 18.89 26.81
C THR A 15 8.54 17.63 27.30
N HIS A 16 8.80 16.67 26.41
CA HIS A 16 9.53 15.45 26.72
C HIS A 16 11.00 15.70 27.07
N ALA A 17 11.66 16.66 26.44
CA ALA A 17 13.03 17.05 26.79
C ALA A 17 13.12 17.62 28.21
N VAL A 18 12.13 18.43 28.60
CA VAL A 18 12.06 18.98 29.98
C VAL A 18 11.79 17.86 30.98
N LEU A 19 10.90 16.93 30.67
CA LEU A 19 10.61 15.75 31.52
C LEU A 19 11.82 14.83 31.65
N ALA A 20 12.57 14.60 30.60
CA ALA A 20 13.80 13.79 30.63
C ALA A 20 14.89 14.47 31.49
N ALA A 21 15.04 15.78 31.38
CA ALA A 21 15.96 16.53 32.22
C ALA A 21 15.60 16.44 33.71
N GLU A 22 14.33 16.54 34.05
CA GLU A 22 13.85 16.39 35.41
C GLU A 22 14.00 14.96 35.95
N ALA A 23 13.76 13.94 35.11
CA ALA A 23 13.99 12.55 35.44
C ALA A 23 15.48 12.27 35.76
N LEU A 24 16.40 12.82 34.98
CA LEU A 24 17.84 12.72 35.20
C LEU A 24 18.24 13.39 36.53
N ARG A 25 17.72 14.60 36.84
CA ARG A 25 17.99 15.30 38.13
C ARG A 25 17.53 14.47 39.32
N ARG A 26 16.33 13.90 39.26
CA ARG A 26 15.78 13.07 40.34
C ARG A 26 16.56 11.76 40.50
N ALA A 27 16.95 11.12 39.41
CA ALA A 27 17.74 9.91 39.48
C ALA A 27 19.15 10.15 40.04
N ALA A 28 19.84 11.21 39.60
CA ALA A 28 21.14 11.59 40.13
C ALA A 28 21.04 11.91 41.63
N GLY A 29 19.98 12.61 42.07
CA GLY A 29 19.73 12.91 43.48
C GLY A 29 19.54 11.63 44.33
N ARG A 30 18.75 10.67 43.87
CA ARG A 30 18.57 9.37 44.54
C ARG A 30 19.87 8.58 44.71
N ARG A 31 20.79 8.74 43.76
CA ARG A 31 22.07 8.03 43.69
C ARG A 31 23.22 8.76 44.35
N ASN A 32 22.94 9.92 44.98
CA ASN A 32 23.93 10.79 45.56
C ASN A 32 25.09 11.15 44.61
N GLN A 33 24.74 11.41 43.34
CA GLN A 33 25.64 11.79 42.25
C GLN A 33 25.48 13.26 41.93
N ARG A 34 26.58 13.94 41.63
CA ARG A 34 26.54 15.33 41.16
C ARG A 34 26.16 15.32 39.66
N LEU A 35 25.10 16.05 39.31
CA LEU A 35 24.67 16.24 37.94
C LEU A 35 24.56 17.73 37.62
N ASP A 36 25.36 18.21 36.66
CA ASP A 36 25.19 19.51 36.03
C ASP A 36 24.52 19.33 34.67
N LEU A 37 23.37 20.00 34.45
CA LEU A 37 22.52 19.75 33.29
C LEU A 37 22.19 21.03 32.53
N GLU A 38 22.42 21.02 31.22
CA GLU A 38 22.08 22.08 30.29
C GLU A 38 20.91 21.66 29.40
N LEU A 39 19.89 22.52 29.26
CA LEU A 39 18.83 22.39 28.27
C LEU A 39 19.17 23.19 27.03
N ARG A 40 19.07 22.59 25.83
CA ARG A 40 19.32 23.25 24.55
C ARG A 40 18.11 23.16 23.62
N GLY A 41 17.71 24.28 23.06
CA GLY A 41 16.63 24.41 22.11
C GLY A 41 16.00 25.78 22.11
N ARG A 42 15.13 26.09 21.15
CA ARG A 42 14.36 27.33 21.15
C ARG A 42 13.43 27.36 22.38
N GLY A 43 13.56 28.36 23.22
CA GLY A 43 12.80 28.50 24.47
C GLY A 43 13.44 27.85 25.69
N ALA A 44 14.69 27.39 25.61
CA ALA A 44 15.39 26.82 26.75
C ALA A 44 15.66 27.94 27.82
N THR A 45 15.20 27.69 29.05
CA THR A 45 15.48 28.53 30.22
C THR A 45 16.47 27.78 31.11
N GLY A 46 17.74 28.12 31.04
CA GLY A 46 18.80 27.54 31.88
C GLY A 46 20.16 28.09 31.52
N ALA A 47 21.08 28.12 32.48
CA ALA A 47 22.45 28.55 32.24
C ALA A 47 23.20 27.42 31.46
N PRO A 48 24.07 27.76 30.50
CA PRO A 48 24.95 26.78 29.86
C PRO A 48 25.92 26.18 30.88
N LEU A 49 26.37 24.96 30.66
CA LEU A 49 27.39 24.30 31.44
C LEU A 49 28.67 25.16 31.47
N SER A 50 29.18 25.41 32.66
CA SER A 50 30.44 26.15 32.81
C SER A 50 31.63 25.26 32.40
N ASP A 51 32.70 25.89 31.94
CA ASP A 51 33.96 25.20 31.63
C ASP A 51 34.56 24.49 32.86
N GLY A 52 34.26 24.97 34.05
CA GLY A 52 34.65 24.34 35.31
C GLY A 52 33.91 23.02 35.52
N ALA A 53 32.58 23.00 35.34
CA ALA A 53 31.77 21.82 35.48
C ALA A 53 32.17 20.74 34.44
N ILE A 54 32.48 21.15 33.21
CA ILE A 54 32.94 20.26 32.16
C ILE A 54 34.32 19.63 32.50
N ARG A 55 35.24 20.39 33.04
CA ARG A 55 36.59 19.90 33.44
C ARG A 55 36.55 18.92 34.60
N GLU A 56 35.62 19.13 35.55
CA GLU A 56 35.46 18.28 36.74
C GLU A 56 34.60 17.03 36.48
N ALA A 57 33.95 16.95 35.34
CA ALA A 57 33.04 15.83 34.99
C ALA A 57 33.79 14.53 34.73
N ASP A 58 33.23 13.43 35.22
CA ASP A 58 33.70 12.06 34.95
C ASP A 58 33.19 11.52 33.61
N ALA A 59 32.01 11.96 33.18
CA ALA A 59 31.40 11.54 31.91
C ALA A 59 30.38 12.60 31.43
N VAL A 60 30.06 12.55 30.15
CA VAL A 60 29.05 13.41 29.52
C VAL A 60 27.93 12.55 28.95
N LEU A 61 26.68 12.94 29.25
CA LEU A 61 25.47 12.34 28.69
C LEU A 61 24.79 13.35 27.76
N LEU A 62 24.65 12.96 26.48
CA LEU A 62 24.00 13.74 25.44
C LEU A 62 22.64 13.12 25.14
N VAL A 63 21.55 13.84 25.43
CA VAL A 63 20.19 13.34 25.31
C VAL A 63 19.40 14.13 24.27
N GLY A 64 18.92 13.43 23.24
CA GLY A 64 18.12 14.04 22.18
C GLY A 64 18.85 14.15 20.85
N THR A 65 18.34 15.01 19.94
CA THR A 65 18.81 15.15 18.56
C THR A 65 19.22 16.61 18.27
N GLY A 66 20.08 16.79 17.26
CA GLY A 66 20.53 18.11 16.83
C GLY A 66 21.90 18.51 17.40
N ASP A 67 22.26 19.81 17.35
CA ASP A 67 23.52 20.31 17.88
C ASP A 67 23.50 20.44 19.40
N LEU A 68 24.00 19.44 20.08
CA LEU A 68 24.16 19.42 21.54
C LEU A 68 25.50 20.01 22.02
N GLY A 69 26.27 20.59 21.09
CA GLY A 69 27.55 21.23 21.40
C GLY A 69 28.66 20.26 21.77
N GLU A 70 28.70 19.12 21.13
CA GLU A 70 29.59 17.98 21.41
C GLU A 70 31.08 18.37 21.42
N GLY A 71 31.48 19.36 20.61
CA GLY A 71 32.87 19.80 20.50
C GLY A 71 33.45 20.40 21.80
N ARG A 72 32.62 20.82 22.75
CA ARG A 72 33.03 21.42 24.03
C ARG A 72 33.62 20.44 25.05
N PHE A 73 33.34 19.13 24.86
CA PHE A 73 33.63 18.12 25.89
C PHE A 73 34.97 17.40 25.69
N GLY A 74 35.80 17.81 24.71
CA GLY A 74 37.16 17.33 24.52
C GLY A 74 37.28 15.81 24.52
N ALA A 75 38.12 15.27 25.41
CA ALA A 75 38.41 13.83 25.54
C ALA A 75 37.50 13.13 26.59
N LEU A 76 36.49 13.79 27.14
CA LEU A 76 35.57 13.15 28.10
C LEU A 76 34.76 12.04 27.42
N HIS A 77 34.51 10.95 28.14
CA HIS A 77 33.64 9.88 27.69
C HIS A 77 32.23 10.42 27.45
N ARG A 78 31.69 10.18 26.25
CA ARG A 78 30.38 10.69 25.80
C ARG A 78 29.43 9.53 25.62
N ALA A 79 28.36 9.51 26.37
CA ALA A 79 27.23 8.61 26.14
C ALA A 79 26.11 9.38 25.44
N LYS A 80 25.47 8.75 24.45
CA LYS A 80 24.28 9.31 23.76
C LYS A 80 23.05 8.48 24.12
N ALA A 81 21.92 9.16 24.33
CA ALA A 81 20.64 8.53 24.57
C ALA A 81 19.52 9.29 23.86
N ALA A 82 18.47 8.61 23.47
CA ALA A 82 17.24 9.28 23.04
C ALA A 82 16.46 9.80 24.25
N ILE A 83 15.59 10.78 24.05
CA ILE A 83 14.73 11.33 25.12
C ILE A 83 13.83 10.22 25.68
N GLU A 84 13.32 9.37 24.81
CA GLU A 84 12.46 8.22 25.12
C GLU A 84 13.18 7.18 25.99
N ASP A 85 14.46 6.93 25.74
CA ASP A 85 15.27 6.00 26.53
C ASP A 85 15.43 6.50 27.98
N VAL A 86 15.63 7.80 28.15
CA VAL A 86 15.73 8.43 29.48
C VAL A 86 14.40 8.36 30.24
N LEU A 87 13.29 8.56 29.55
CA LEU A 87 11.95 8.46 30.15
C LEU A 87 11.56 7.02 30.49
N ALA A 88 12.03 6.05 29.71
CA ALA A 88 11.74 4.62 29.93
C ALA A 88 12.62 4.00 31.04
N ASP A 89 13.93 4.29 31.05
CA ASP A 89 14.91 3.72 31.98
C ASP A 89 16.05 4.72 32.28
N VAL A 90 15.77 5.71 33.12
CA VAL A 90 16.74 6.75 33.47
C VAL A 90 17.96 6.21 34.22
N ASP A 91 17.78 5.18 35.06
CA ASP A 91 18.84 4.59 35.86
C ASP A 91 19.82 3.80 34.98
N GLY A 92 19.32 3.01 34.04
CA GLY A 92 20.16 2.29 33.08
C GLY A 92 20.88 3.23 32.11
N VAL A 93 20.31 4.39 31.74
CA VAL A 93 20.99 5.41 30.93
C VAL A 93 22.16 6.02 31.69
N ILE A 94 21.99 6.37 32.97
CA ILE A 94 23.07 6.88 33.83
C ILE A 94 24.17 5.83 34.00
N ASP A 95 23.82 4.58 34.22
CA ASP A 95 24.81 3.48 34.36
C ASP A 95 25.63 3.29 33.08
N ARG A 96 25.00 3.32 31.93
CA ARG A 96 25.71 3.27 30.63
C ARG A 96 26.66 4.47 30.43
N ALA A 97 26.23 5.66 30.84
CA ALA A 97 27.07 6.85 30.75
C ALA A 97 28.32 6.76 31.64
N LEU A 98 28.21 6.14 32.78
CA LEU A 98 29.30 5.99 33.75
C LEU A 98 30.15 4.73 33.53
N ALA A 99 29.65 3.69 32.90
CA ALA A 99 30.38 2.44 32.60
C ALA A 99 31.59 2.65 31.70
N GLY A 100 31.66 3.76 30.95
CA GLY A 100 32.82 4.15 30.14
C GLY A 100 34.04 4.65 30.94
N LYS A 101 34.00 4.63 32.26
CA LYS A 101 35.10 4.98 33.16
C LYS A 101 36.14 3.85 33.22
N GLY A 102 37.04 3.79 32.24
CA GLY A 102 38.19 2.91 32.36
C GLY A 102 38.65 2.22 31.07
N ARG A 103 39.77 2.67 30.62
CA ARG A 103 40.71 2.01 29.70
C ARG A 103 40.31 1.83 28.24
N GLY A 104 41.05 2.56 27.42
CA GLY A 104 41.35 2.10 26.07
C GLY A 104 42.04 0.75 26.13
N GLU A 105 41.37 -0.28 25.74
CA GLU A 105 41.96 -1.54 25.37
C GLU A 105 41.29 -2.09 24.11
N LYS A 106 42.14 -2.37 23.14
CA LYS A 106 41.82 -2.93 21.83
C LYS A 106 41.00 -4.22 22.00
N ALA A 107 39.81 -4.26 21.51
CA ALA A 107 39.09 -5.49 21.17
C ALA A 107 39.29 -5.78 19.68
N GLN A 108 40.06 -6.82 19.38
CA GLN A 108 40.14 -7.43 18.06
C GLN A 108 38.85 -8.16 17.72
N GLY A 109 38.36 -7.96 16.48
CA GLY A 109 37.55 -8.96 15.80
C GLY A 109 36.04 -8.71 15.80
N ALA A 110 35.57 -7.58 15.28
CA ALA A 110 34.28 -7.47 14.60
C ALA A 110 34.47 -6.61 13.36
N ALA A 111 33.87 -7.00 12.26
CA ALA A 111 33.97 -6.28 10.98
C ALA A 111 33.61 -4.79 11.14
N PRO A 112 34.14 -3.87 10.32
CA PRO A 112 33.99 -2.44 10.53
C PRO A 112 32.52 -2.08 10.50
N GLU A 113 32.00 -1.57 11.61
CA GLU A 113 30.72 -0.88 11.67
C GLU A 113 30.81 0.32 10.72
N ALA A 114 30.18 0.20 9.58
CA ALA A 114 30.07 1.26 8.62
C ALA A 114 29.27 2.40 9.29
N GLY A 115 29.85 3.61 9.36
CA GLY A 115 29.21 4.81 9.89
C GLY A 115 27.83 5.07 9.28
N PRO A 116 27.09 6.09 9.73
CA PRO A 116 25.71 6.35 9.29
C PRO A 116 25.66 6.43 7.76
N ARG A 117 24.91 5.51 7.15
CA ARG A 117 24.73 5.44 5.70
C ARG A 117 23.58 6.31 5.26
N ARG A 118 23.67 6.87 4.07
CA ARG A 118 22.58 7.58 3.40
C ARG A 118 21.84 6.61 2.50
N ILE A 119 20.59 6.33 2.83
CA ILE A 119 19.74 5.41 2.10
C ILE A 119 18.66 6.23 1.38
N VAL A 120 18.47 6.01 0.09
CA VAL A 120 17.25 6.42 -0.59
C VAL A 120 16.41 5.20 -0.86
N ALA A 121 15.11 5.30 -0.62
CA ALA A 121 14.20 4.17 -0.81
C ALA A 121 13.02 4.56 -1.69
N ILE A 122 12.51 3.58 -2.44
CA ILE A 122 11.26 3.69 -3.18
C ILE A 122 10.33 2.60 -2.69
N THR A 123 9.11 3.00 -2.39
CA THR A 123 8.04 2.05 -2.11
C THR A 123 6.94 2.18 -3.15
N SER A 124 6.48 1.06 -3.70
CA SER A 124 5.42 1.06 -4.71
C SER A 124 4.60 -0.22 -4.65
N CYS A 125 3.28 -0.08 -4.68
CA CYS A 125 2.38 -1.23 -4.80
C CYS A 125 1.27 -0.95 -5.82
N PRO A 126 0.61 -2.00 -6.35
CA PRO A 126 -0.43 -1.82 -7.37
C PRO A 126 -1.61 -0.94 -6.93
N THR A 127 -1.96 -0.92 -5.66
CA THR A 127 -3.00 -0.06 -5.09
C THR A 127 -2.51 1.33 -4.74
N GLY A 128 -1.20 1.48 -4.47
CA GLY A 128 -0.56 2.77 -4.23
C GLY A 128 -0.96 3.49 -2.94
N ILE A 129 -1.63 2.82 -1.99
CA ILE A 129 -2.11 3.47 -0.77
C ILE A 129 -1.54 2.78 0.47
N ALA A 130 -2.19 1.74 1.01
CA ALA A 130 -1.84 1.20 2.32
C ALA A 130 -0.43 0.56 2.37
N HIS A 131 -0.15 -0.40 1.50
CA HIS A 131 1.13 -1.12 1.53
C HIS A 131 2.33 -0.24 1.19
N THR A 132 2.15 0.77 0.32
CA THR A 132 3.19 1.72 -0.05
C THR A 132 3.60 2.57 1.15
N PHE A 133 2.62 3.11 1.89
CA PHE A 133 2.90 3.93 3.07
C PHE A 133 3.43 3.11 4.24
N MET A 134 2.85 1.94 4.52
CA MET A 134 3.35 1.05 5.58
C MET A 134 4.79 0.58 5.32
N ALA A 135 5.14 0.29 4.06
CA ALA A 135 6.50 -0.05 3.69
C ALA A 135 7.46 1.14 3.88
N ALA A 136 7.02 2.36 3.54
CA ALA A 136 7.78 3.58 3.74
C ALA A 136 8.04 3.84 5.24
N GLU A 137 7.00 3.77 6.07
CA GLU A 137 7.12 3.92 7.53
C GLU A 137 8.02 2.84 8.13
N GLY A 138 7.86 1.57 7.71
CA GLY A 138 8.71 0.46 8.15
C GLY A 138 10.19 0.68 7.84
N ILE A 139 10.51 1.19 6.65
CA ILE A 139 11.87 1.52 6.25
C ILE A 139 12.39 2.73 7.04
N GLN A 140 11.60 3.79 7.22
CA GLN A 140 11.99 4.99 7.96
C GLN A 140 12.28 4.67 9.43
N ALA A 141 11.36 3.99 10.11
CA ALA A 141 11.54 3.57 11.49
C ALA A 141 12.77 2.66 11.67
N ALA A 142 12.96 1.71 10.76
CA ALA A 142 14.11 0.80 10.81
C ALA A 142 15.44 1.52 10.57
N ALA A 143 15.51 2.43 9.61
CA ALA A 143 16.72 3.21 9.32
C ALA A 143 17.11 4.11 10.49
N GLN A 144 16.12 4.79 11.08
CA GLN A 144 16.34 5.59 12.28
C GLN A 144 16.86 4.75 13.45
N ALA A 145 16.25 3.58 13.68
CA ALA A 145 16.68 2.66 14.75
C ALA A 145 18.09 2.10 14.54
N LEU A 146 18.57 2.05 13.29
CA LEU A 146 19.94 1.63 12.91
C LEU A 146 20.92 2.81 12.78
N GLY A 147 20.48 4.04 13.04
CA GLY A 147 21.31 5.24 12.95
C GLY A 147 21.62 5.67 11.51
N HIS A 148 20.83 5.26 10.53
CA HIS A 148 21.02 5.61 9.11
C HIS A 148 20.09 6.77 8.71
N ALA A 149 20.56 7.64 7.81
CA ALA A 149 19.72 8.65 7.18
C ALA A 149 18.96 8.02 6.01
N VAL A 150 17.63 8.22 5.97
CA VAL A 150 16.81 7.69 4.89
C VAL A 150 15.86 8.73 4.32
N ARG A 151 15.72 8.75 3.00
CA ARG A 151 14.68 9.45 2.25
C ARG A 151 13.86 8.43 1.49
N VAL A 152 12.55 8.50 1.62
CA VAL A 152 11.65 7.52 0.98
C VAL A 152 10.71 8.24 0.02
N GLU A 153 10.74 7.83 -1.23
CA GLU A 153 9.77 8.18 -2.26
C GLU A 153 8.67 7.12 -2.28
N THR A 154 7.42 7.56 -2.18
CA THR A 154 6.27 6.66 -2.31
C THR A 154 5.65 6.81 -3.70
N GLN A 155 5.57 5.72 -4.46
CA GLN A 155 4.92 5.68 -5.77
C GLN A 155 3.59 4.95 -5.66
N GLY A 156 2.50 5.70 -5.75
CA GLY A 156 1.15 5.17 -5.66
C GLY A 156 0.32 5.49 -6.90
N SER A 157 -0.94 5.08 -6.87
CA SER A 157 -1.94 5.40 -7.91
C SER A 157 -2.17 6.91 -8.07
N VAL A 158 -1.80 7.71 -7.09
CA VAL A 158 -1.92 9.19 -7.06
C VAL A 158 -0.63 9.88 -7.53
N GLY A 159 0.34 9.13 -8.03
CA GLY A 159 1.66 9.65 -8.43
C GLY A 159 2.73 9.46 -7.36
N ALA A 160 3.94 9.99 -7.62
CA ALA A 160 5.03 9.96 -6.65
C ALA A 160 4.86 11.09 -5.63
N ARG A 161 4.91 10.73 -4.34
CA ARG A 161 5.05 11.69 -3.25
C ARG A 161 6.49 11.69 -2.75
N ASP A 162 6.97 12.85 -2.34
CA ASP A 162 8.34 13.03 -1.85
C ASP A 162 9.39 12.51 -2.83
N ALA A 163 9.22 12.86 -4.12
CA ALA A 163 10.09 12.42 -5.21
C ALA A 163 11.56 12.72 -4.88
N LEU A 164 12.41 11.72 -5.07
CA LEU A 164 13.85 11.84 -4.86
C LEU A 164 14.47 12.75 -5.91
N THR A 165 15.23 13.74 -5.46
CA THR A 165 15.99 14.61 -6.34
C THR A 165 17.27 13.93 -6.87
N PRO A 166 17.81 14.37 -8.01
CA PRO A 166 19.09 13.86 -8.50
C PRO A 166 20.23 13.98 -7.49
N ASP A 167 20.25 15.06 -6.70
CA ASP A 167 21.27 15.30 -5.67
C ASP A 167 21.13 14.32 -4.50
N GLU A 168 19.91 14.02 -4.06
CA GLU A 168 19.65 13.00 -3.02
C GLU A 168 20.09 11.62 -3.49
N ILE A 169 19.79 11.28 -4.76
CA ILE A 169 20.25 10.01 -5.37
C ILE A 169 21.76 9.99 -5.49
N ALA A 170 22.39 11.10 -5.92
CA ALA A 170 23.83 11.20 -6.04
C ALA A 170 24.54 11.07 -4.68
N ALA A 171 23.97 11.62 -3.62
CA ALA A 171 24.51 11.56 -2.27
C ALA A 171 24.24 10.23 -1.53
N ALA A 172 23.39 9.36 -2.06
CA ALA A 172 23.02 8.10 -1.44
C ALA A 172 24.12 7.05 -1.58
N ASP A 173 24.38 6.30 -0.50
CA ASP A 173 25.27 5.14 -0.48
C ASP A 173 24.60 3.91 -1.11
N ILE A 174 23.27 3.81 -0.95
CA ILE A 174 22.46 2.68 -1.41
C ILE A 174 21.04 3.12 -1.78
N VAL A 175 20.48 2.43 -2.75
CA VAL A 175 19.09 2.56 -3.19
C VAL A 175 18.31 1.30 -2.81
N LEU A 176 17.27 1.42 -2.02
CA LEU A 176 16.38 0.34 -1.61
C LEU A 176 15.05 0.45 -2.36
N ILE A 177 14.72 -0.51 -3.20
CA ILE A 177 13.45 -0.55 -3.93
C ILE A 177 12.56 -1.63 -3.32
N ALA A 178 11.58 -1.23 -2.51
CA ALA A 178 10.56 -2.11 -1.95
C ALA A 178 9.26 -1.95 -2.76
N ALA A 179 9.17 -2.67 -3.87
CA ALA A 179 8.12 -2.45 -4.86
C ALA A 179 7.50 -3.75 -5.39
N ASP A 180 6.17 -3.76 -5.51
CA ASP A 180 5.39 -4.83 -6.14
C ASP A 180 4.96 -4.45 -7.56
N THR A 181 5.32 -3.24 -8.02
CA THR A 181 5.14 -2.73 -9.39
C THR A 181 6.47 -2.34 -10.02
N GLY A 182 6.48 -2.14 -11.34
CA GLY A 182 7.68 -1.68 -12.05
C GLY A 182 8.11 -0.28 -11.59
N VAL A 183 9.37 -0.14 -11.17
CA VAL A 183 10.01 1.14 -10.85
C VAL A 183 11.05 1.44 -11.92
N ASP A 184 11.06 2.69 -12.40
CA ASP A 184 12.12 3.14 -13.32
C ASP A 184 13.47 3.18 -12.60
N ARG A 185 14.35 2.24 -12.98
CA ARG A 185 15.67 2.09 -12.41
C ARG A 185 16.76 2.89 -13.14
N ALA A 186 16.44 3.46 -14.31
CA ALA A 186 17.44 4.15 -15.13
C ALA A 186 18.09 5.32 -14.37
N ARG A 187 17.32 6.01 -13.53
CA ARG A 187 17.79 7.13 -12.70
C ARG A 187 18.76 6.74 -11.58
N PHE A 188 18.95 5.43 -11.32
CA PHE A 188 19.89 4.91 -10.32
C PHE A 188 21.15 4.31 -10.93
N SER A 189 21.43 4.60 -12.20
CA SER A 189 22.66 4.14 -12.87
C SER A 189 23.90 4.56 -12.07
N GLY A 190 24.82 3.61 -11.84
CA GLY A 190 26.02 3.82 -11.04
C GLY A 190 25.81 3.75 -9.51
N LYS A 191 24.60 3.44 -9.03
CA LYS A 191 24.30 3.24 -7.59
C LYS A 191 24.16 1.77 -7.24
N ARG A 192 24.44 1.45 -5.99
CA ARG A 192 24.16 0.13 -5.42
C ARG A 192 22.66 0.03 -5.15
N VAL A 193 21.98 -0.89 -5.80
CA VAL A 193 20.53 -1.07 -5.73
C VAL A 193 20.19 -2.43 -5.13
N TYR A 194 19.29 -2.44 -4.15
CA TYR A 194 18.67 -3.65 -3.63
C TYR A 194 17.17 -3.59 -3.87
N ALA A 195 16.62 -4.59 -4.55
CA ALA A 195 15.21 -4.63 -4.89
C ALA A 195 14.49 -5.77 -4.15
N THR A 196 13.33 -5.46 -3.60
CA THR A 196 12.47 -6.39 -2.86
C THR A 196 11.00 -6.01 -2.99
N THR A 197 10.11 -6.72 -2.28
CA THR A 197 8.67 -6.44 -2.23
C THR A 197 8.31 -5.51 -1.08
N THR A 198 7.17 -4.80 -1.17
CA THR A 198 6.63 -3.99 -0.05
C THR A 198 6.41 -4.84 1.20
N LYS A 199 6.02 -6.10 1.05
CA LYS A 199 5.77 -7.04 2.15
C LYS A 199 7.03 -7.29 3.01
N ALA A 200 8.21 -7.35 2.40
CA ALA A 200 9.47 -7.53 3.14
C ALA A 200 9.75 -6.31 4.03
N ALA A 201 9.54 -5.10 3.53
CA ALA A 201 9.73 -3.85 4.27
C ALA A 201 8.75 -3.70 5.45
N ILE A 202 7.50 -4.12 5.27
CA ILE A 202 6.48 -4.09 6.33
C ILE A 202 6.79 -5.12 7.43
N ARG A 203 7.30 -6.30 7.05
CA ARG A 203 7.46 -7.43 7.97
C ARG A 203 8.71 -7.32 8.85
N ASP A 204 9.83 -6.90 8.28
CA ASP A 204 11.12 -6.76 8.98
C ASP A 204 11.99 -5.69 8.30
N GLY A 205 11.73 -4.44 8.60
CA GLY A 205 12.50 -3.31 8.06
C GLY A 205 13.97 -3.33 8.48
N LYS A 206 14.30 -3.76 9.71
CA LYS A 206 15.69 -3.79 10.20
C LYS A 206 16.51 -4.86 9.48
N GLY A 207 16.00 -6.09 9.40
CA GLY A 207 16.65 -7.17 8.65
C GLY A 207 16.76 -6.84 7.17
N LEU A 208 15.77 -6.16 6.60
CA LEU A 208 15.80 -5.69 5.22
C LEU A 208 16.93 -4.70 4.96
N ILE A 209 17.10 -3.68 5.81
CA ILE A 209 18.19 -2.69 5.65
C ILE A 209 19.55 -3.35 5.81
N ALA A 210 19.71 -4.24 6.78
CA ALA A 210 20.96 -4.98 6.97
C ALA A 210 21.31 -5.83 5.73
N THR A 211 20.32 -6.53 5.16
CA THR A 211 20.47 -7.30 3.93
C THR A 211 20.81 -6.40 2.75
N ALA A 212 20.09 -5.28 2.60
CA ALA A 212 20.31 -4.33 1.51
C ALA A 212 21.73 -3.72 1.57
N LEU A 213 22.22 -3.36 2.74
CA LEU A 213 23.59 -2.83 2.90
C LEU A 213 24.66 -3.85 2.51
N LYS A 214 24.39 -5.13 2.71
CA LYS A 214 25.31 -6.22 2.37
C LYS A 214 25.22 -6.63 0.90
N ASP A 215 24.01 -6.83 0.38
CA ASP A 215 23.76 -7.55 -0.87
C ASP A 215 23.34 -6.65 -2.04
N ALA A 216 23.37 -5.30 -1.88
CA ALA A 216 23.05 -4.39 -2.97
C ALA A 216 24.09 -4.44 -4.10
N GLU A 217 23.61 -4.54 -5.33
CA GLU A 217 24.40 -4.66 -6.55
C GLU A 217 24.52 -3.32 -7.29
N LEU A 218 25.65 -3.07 -7.96
CA LEU A 218 25.90 -1.84 -8.73
C LEU A 218 25.05 -1.84 -10.01
N GLN A 219 24.17 -0.86 -10.15
CA GLN A 219 23.30 -0.72 -11.33
C GLN A 219 24.10 -0.10 -12.49
N GLY A 220 24.20 -0.81 -13.64
CA GLY A 220 24.81 -0.27 -14.85
C GLY A 220 26.30 -0.59 -15.08
N ALA A 221 26.91 -1.50 -14.33
CA ALA A 221 28.19 -2.07 -14.72
C ALA A 221 27.98 -3.00 -15.92
N ALA A 222 28.62 -2.68 -17.04
CA ALA A 222 28.67 -3.56 -18.21
C ALA A 222 29.17 -4.93 -17.78
N ILE A 223 28.46 -5.98 -18.19
CA ILE A 223 28.80 -7.38 -17.93
C ILE A 223 30.12 -7.67 -18.60
N ALA A 224 31.22 -7.73 -17.81
CA ALA A 224 32.40 -8.45 -18.20
C ALA A 224 32.23 -9.90 -17.75
N GLU A 225 32.25 -10.79 -18.74
CA GLU A 225 32.19 -12.24 -18.57
C GLU A 225 33.21 -12.75 -17.54
N SER A 226 32.76 -13.45 -16.51
CA SER A 226 33.44 -14.67 -16.02
C SER A 226 32.78 -15.22 -14.75
N GLY A 227 32.33 -16.48 -14.82
CA GLY A 227 32.06 -17.37 -13.70
C GLY A 227 30.58 -17.69 -13.50
N PRO A 228 30.22 -18.93 -13.10
CA PRO A 228 28.83 -19.36 -12.98
C PRO A 228 28.16 -18.60 -11.84
N ALA A 229 27.17 -17.80 -12.21
CA ALA A 229 26.33 -17.04 -11.32
C ALA A 229 25.66 -17.98 -10.30
N ARG A 230 25.87 -17.69 -9.01
CA ARG A 230 24.91 -18.11 -7.99
C ARG A 230 23.54 -17.58 -8.43
N PRO A 231 22.49 -18.38 -8.34
CA PRO A 231 21.16 -17.90 -8.71
C PRO A 231 20.80 -16.72 -7.79
N ALA A 232 20.83 -15.52 -8.35
CA ALA A 232 20.09 -14.39 -7.83
C ALA A 232 18.67 -14.91 -7.56
N ALA A 233 18.12 -14.59 -6.39
CA ALA A 233 16.74 -14.96 -6.04
C ALA A 233 15.88 -14.68 -7.26
N ALA A 234 15.39 -15.75 -7.89
CA ALA A 234 14.82 -15.78 -9.23
C ALA A 234 13.99 -14.52 -9.43
N GLU A 235 14.31 -13.74 -10.46
CA GLU A 235 13.28 -12.96 -11.14
C GLU A 235 12.21 -13.99 -11.47
N THR A 236 11.23 -14.12 -10.59
CA THR A 236 10.04 -14.89 -10.87
C THR A 236 9.50 -14.26 -12.13
N LYS A 237 9.70 -14.96 -13.28
CA LYS A 237 9.13 -14.56 -14.57
C LYS A 237 7.75 -14.05 -14.25
N ALA A 238 7.52 -12.76 -14.48
CA ALA A 238 6.26 -12.13 -14.08
C ALA A 238 5.15 -12.96 -14.72
N GLY A 239 4.50 -13.79 -13.92
CA GLY A 239 3.50 -14.73 -14.44
C GLY A 239 2.31 -13.96 -14.99
N ALA A 240 1.52 -14.59 -15.85
CA ALA A 240 0.30 -14.02 -16.43
C ALA A 240 -0.59 -13.31 -15.36
N TYR A 241 -0.60 -13.85 -14.15
CA TYR A 241 -1.30 -13.29 -13.01
C TYR A 241 -0.84 -11.86 -12.64
N LYS A 242 0.47 -11.58 -12.63
CA LYS A 242 1.00 -10.24 -12.34
C LYS A 242 0.53 -9.22 -13.38
N HIS A 243 0.56 -9.59 -14.66
CA HIS A 243 0.11 -8.74 -15.76
C HIS A 243 -1.39 -8.46 -15.68
N LEU A 244 -2.19 -9.50 -15.38
CA LEU A 244 -3.63 -9.35 -15.14
C LEU A 244 -3.91 -8.37 -13.98
N MET A 245 -3.22 -8.55 -12.85
CA MET A 245 -3.42 -7.70 -11.68
C MET A 245 -2.99 -6.24 -11.91
N THR A 246 -1.99 -6.01 -12.75
CA THR A 246 -1.63 -4.65 -13.20
C THR A 246 -2.81 -4.03 -13.95
N GLY A 247 -3.35 -4.72 -14.95
CA GLY A 247 -4.52 -4.26 -15.70
C GLY A 247 -5.72 -3.94 -14.81
N VAL A 248 -6.05 -4.86 -13.89
CA VAL A 248 -7.14 -4.65 -12.91
C VAL A 248 -6.90 -3.41 -12.05
N SER A 249 -5.69 -3.21 -11.53
CA SER A 249 -5.38 -2.07 -10.66
C SER A 249 -5.53 -0.73 -11.37
N PHE A 250 -5.10 -0.62 -12.62
CA PHE A 250 -5.26 0.61 -13.40
C PHE A 250 -6.68 0.83 -13.93
N MET A 251 -7.48 -0.23 -14.05
CA MET A 251 -8.91 -0.15 -14.39
C MET A 251 -9.74 0.43 -13.24
N LEU A 252 -9.39 0.15 -11.97
CA LEU A 252 -10.19 0.49 -10.79
C LEU A 252 -10.58 1.97 -10.69
N PRO A 253 -9.71 2.98 -10.95
CA PRO A 253 -10.11 4.38 -10.92
C PRO A 253 -11.24 4.72 -11.88
N PHE A 254 -11.29 4.12 -13.07
CA PHE A 254 -12.38 4.30 -14.04
C PHE A 254 -13.70 3.72 -13.51
N VAL A 255 -13.63 2.55 -12.87
CA VAL A 255 -14.79 1.89 -12.25
C VAL A 255 -15.33 2.74 -11.10
N VAL A 256 -14.46 3.22 -10.22
CA VAL A 256 -14.86 4.03 -9.05
C VAL A 256 -15.43 5.37 -9.48
N ALA A 257 -14.71 6.13 -10.30
CA ALA A 257 -15.16 7.44 -10.77
C ALA A 257 -16.47 7.33 -11.56
N GLY A 258 -16.53 6.40 -12.53
CA GLY A 258 -17.73 6.18 -13.33
C GLY A 258 -18.93 5.75 -12.47
N GLY A 259 -18.71 4.83 -11.54
CA GLY A 259 -19.75 4.33 -10.65
C GLY A 259 -20.33 5.40 -9.73
N LEU A 260 -19.47 6.24 -9.13
CA LEU A 260 -19.94 7.35 -8.29
C LEU A 260 -20.70 8.40 -9.12
N LEU A 261 -20.26 8.70 -10.34
CA LEU A 261 -20.96 9.63 -11.23
C LEU A 261 -22.33 9.08 -11.66
N ILE A 262 -22.46 7.78 -11.92
CA ILE A 262 -23.75 7.13 -12.19
C ILE A 262 -24.65 7.20 -10.93
N ALA A 263 -24.09 6.94 -9.75
CA ALA A 263 -24.86 7.05 -8.52
C ALA A 263 -25.38 8.49 -8.30
N LEU A 264 -24.55 9.49 -8.53
CA LEU A 264 -24.97 10.90 -8.49
C LEU A 264 -25.99 11.24 -9.57
N ALA A 265 -25.86 10.69 -10.78
CA ALA A 265 -26.86 10.86 -11.84
C ALA A 265 -28.23 10.39 -11.36
N PHE A 266 -28.32 9.23 -10.71
CA PHE A 266 -29.57 8.73 -10.14
C PHE A 266 -30.06 9.57 -8.96
N ALA A 267 -29.17 10.09 -8.14
CA ALA A 267 -29.54 10.97 -7.02
C ALA A 267 -30.20 12.28 -7.50
N PHE A 268 -29.70 12.87 -8.59
CA PHE A 268 -30.21 14.14 -9.12
C PHE A 268 -31.32 14.01 -10.16
N GLY A 269 -31.40 12.89 -10.88
CA GLY A 269 -32.34 12.73 -12.01
C GLY A 269 -33.20 11.46 -11.93
N GLY A 270 -33.11 10.69 -10.84
CA GLY A 270 -33.79 9.41 -10.72
C GLY A 270 -33.24 8.35 -11.67
N ILE A 271 -33.96 7.20 -11.78
CA ILE A 271 -33.55 6.08 -12.65
C ILE A 271 -33.58 6.46 -14.14
N ASP A 272 -34.41 7.44 -14.50
CA ASP A 272 -34.56 7.95 -15.87
C ASP A 272 -33.61 9.12 -16.16
N ALA A 273 -32.62 9.39 -15.28
CA ALA A 273 -31.68 10.50 -15.45
C ALA A 273 -31.04 10.56 -16.84
N MET A 274 -30.74 9.41 -17.43
CA MET A 274 -30.11 9.28 -18.75
C MET A 274 -31.10 9.17 -19.92
N SER A 275 -32.40 9.36 -19.69
CA SER A 275 -33.39 9.36 -20.77
C SER A 275 -33.29 10.60 -21.65
N ALA A 276 -33.74 10.47 -22.89
CA ALA A 276 -33.70 11.58 -23.85
C ALA A 276 -34.50 12.82 -23.36
N ALA A 277 -35.53 12.61 -22.54
CA ALA A 277 -36.36 13.67 -21.96
C ALA A 277 -35.59 14.56 -20.97
N ASN A 278 -34.52 14.03 -20.34
CA ASN A 278 -33.72 14.71 -19.34
C ASN A 278 -32.44 15.35 -19.90
N LYS A 279 -32.29 15.43 -21.22
CA LYS A 279 -31.15 16.12 -21.86
C LYS A 279 -31.01 17.55 -21.32
N GLY A 280 -29.77 17.92 -20.98
CA GLY A 280 -29.46 19.25 -20.44
C GLY A 280 -29.57 19.35 -18.90
N THR A 281 -30.06 18.33 -18.21
CA THR A 281 -30.05 18.29 -16.74
C THR A 281 -28.68 17.83 -16.21
N LEU A 282 -28.37 18.19 -14.96
CA LEU A 282 -27.17 17.72 -14.26
C LEU A 282 -27.13 16.19 -14.17
N GLY A 283 -28.25 15.55 -13.85
CA GLY A 283 -28.35 14.10 -13.78
C GLY A 283 -27.99 13.43 -15.12
N PHE A 284 -28.50 13.97 -16.23
CA PHE A 284 -28.15 13.48 -17.57
C PHE A 284 -26.64 13.62 -17.85
N ALA A 285 -26.06 14.81 -17.58
CA ALA A 285 -24.62 15.06 -17.81
C ALA A 285 -23.74 14.13 -16.98
N LEU A 286 -24.05 13.91 -15.70
CA LEU A 286 -23.34 12.99 -14.83
C LEU A 286 -23.44 11.54 -15.34
N GLY A 287 -24.60 11.13 -15.83
CA GLY A 287 -24.81 9.83 -16.46
C GLY A 287 -23.99 9.63 -17.73
N GLU A 288 -23.94 10.63 -18.61
CA GLU A 288 -23.11 10.59 -19.84
C GLU A 288 -21.63 10.42 -19.48
N ILE A 289 -21.11 11.19 -18.51
CA ILE A 289 -19.72 11.09 -18.08
C ILE A 289 -19.46 9.73 -17.42
N GLY A 290 -20.32 9.28 -16.51
CA GLY A 290 -20.13 8.06 -15.76
C GLY A 290 -20.32 6.81 -16.61
N ALA A 291 -21.51 6.66 -17.22
CA ALA A 291 -21.86 5.41 -17.92
C ALA A 291 -21.27 5.34 -19.33
N LYS A 292 -21.34 6.41 -20.12
CA LYS A 292 -20.93 6.35 -21.52
C LYS A 292 -19.44 6.67 -21.74
N ALA A 293 -18.82 7.50 -20.89
CA ALA A 293 -17.40 7.79 -21.01
C ALA A 293 -16.55 6.89 -20.09
N ALA A 294 -16.71 7.00 -18.77
CA ALA A 294 -15.85 6.29 -17.84
C ALA A 294 -16.02 4.75 -17.93
N PHE A 295 -17.26 4.24 -17.98
CA PHE A 295 -17.50 2.79 -18.10
C PHE A 295 -17.07 2.22 -19.44
N ALA A 296 -17.19 2.97 -20.53
CA ALA A 296 -16.69 2.54 -21.83
C ALA A 296 -15.17 2.32 -21.83
N LEU A 297 -14.44 3.00 -20.96
CA LEU A 297 -12.99 2.86 -20.82
C LEU A 297 -12.54 1.72 -19.90
N ILE A 298 -13.44 1.06 -19.15
CA ILE A 298 -13.09 -0.01 -18.21
C ILE A 298 -12.34 -1.15 -18.90
N VAL A 299 -12.92 -1.71 -19.96
CA VAL A 299 -12.35 -2.84 -20.70
C VAL A 299 -11.11 -2.41 -21.50
N PRO A 300 -11.10 -1.28 -22.21
CA PRO A 300 -9.90 -0.72 -22.81
C PRO A 300 -8.76 -0.47 -21.83
N ALA A 301 -9.03 0.11 -20.67
CA ALA A 301 -8.01 0.35 -19.65
C ALA A 301 -7.43 -0.96 -19.12
N LEU A 302 -8.28 -1.95 -18.80
CA LEU A 302 -7.83 -3.28 -18.39
C LEU A 302 -6.86 -3.87 -19.42
N ALA A 303 -7.27 -3.95 -20.69
CA ALA A 303 -6.48 -4.55 -21.76
C ALA A 303 -5.19 -3.75 -22.04
N GLY A 304 -5.28 -2.43 -22.08
CA GLY A 304 -4.14 -1.54 -22.30
C GLY A 304 -3.06 -1.69 -21.23
N TYR A 305 -3.46 -1.79 -19.95
CA TYR A 305 -2.50 -1.91 -18.85
C TYR A 305 -2.00 -3.34 -18.63
N ILE A 306 -2.74 -4.37 -19.05
CA ILE A 306 -2.17 -5.72 -19.20
C ILE A 306 -1.04 -5.69 -20.24
N ALA A 307 -1.30 -5.11 -21.42
CA ALA A 307 -0.31 -5.00 -22.48
C ALA A 307 0.89 -4.12 -22.09
N PHE A 308 0.66 -3.03 -21.38
CA PHE A 308 1.71 -2.20 -20.77
C PHE A 308 2.61 -2.99 -19.82
N SER A 309 2.03 -3.80 -18.94
CA SER A 309 2.78 -4.64 -18.00
C SER A 309 3.68 -5.67 -18.69
N ILE A 310 3.39 -6.05 -19.95
CA ILE A 310 4.14 -7.04 -20.74
C ILE A 310 5.18 -6.37 -21.64
N ALA A 311 4.79 -5.27 -22.31
CA ALA A 311 5.54 -4.67 -23.42
C ALA A 311 5.80 -3.15 -23.25
N ASP A 312 5.56 -2.62 -22.05
CA ASP A 312 5.71 -1.21 -21.71
C ASP A 312 4.84 -0.30 -22.60
N ARG A 313 5.18 1.00 -22.72
CA ARG A 313 4.40 2.05 -23.40
C ARG A 313 3.89 1.67 -24.79
N PRO A 314 4.68 1.03 -25.67
CA PRO A 314 4.20 0.65 -27.00
C PRO A 314 3.03 -0.34 -27.00
N GLY A 315 2.83 -1.09 -25.89
CA GLY A 315 1.72 -2.03 -25.72
C GLY A 315 0.37 -1.36 -25.42
N ILE A 316 0.37 -0.13 -24.89
CA ILE A 316 -0.87 0.53 -24.41
C ILE A 316 -1.89 0.68 -25.54
N ALA A 317 -1.52 1.28 -26.66
CA ALA A 317 -2.45 1.55 -27.76
C ALA A 317 -3.04 0.26 -28.36
N PRO A 318 -2.25 -0.78 -28.74
CA PRO A 318 -2.79 -2.05 -29.19
C PRO A 318 -3.72 -2.73 -28.16
N GLY A 319 -3.34 -2.66 -26.87
CA GLY A 319 -4.15 -3.21 -25.79
C GLY A 319 -5.48 -2.49 -25.62
N MET A 320 -5.48 -1.14 -25.56
CA MET A 320 -6.72 -0.36 -25.41
C MET A 320 -7.65 -0.53 -26.62
N ILE A 321 -7.12 -0.53 -27.83
CA ILE A 321 -7.92 -0.73 -29.04
C ILE A 321 -8.49 -2.15 -29.06
N GLY A 322 -7.69 -3.17 -28.73
CA GLY A 322 -8.17 -4.56 -28.59
C GLY A 322 -9.25 -4.69 -27.52
N GLY A 323 -9.11 -3.99 -26.39
CA GLY A 323 -10.13 -3.94 -25.34
C GLY A 323 -11.43 -3.25 -25.80
N MET A 324 -11.34 -2.18 -26.59
CA MET A 324 -12.52 -1.54 -27.19
C MET A 324 -13.23 -2.47 -28.17
N LEU A 325 -12.48 -3.20 -28.99
CA LEU A 325 -13.04 -4.21 -29.88
C LEU A 325 -13.73 -5.34 -29.07
N ALA A 326 -13.13 -5.78 -27.96
CA ALA A 326 -13.75 -6.76 -27.09
C ALA A 326 -15.10 -6.28 -26.53
N ALA A 327 -15.19 -5.03 -26.12
CA ALA A 327 -16.45 -4.41 -25.69
C ALA A 327 -17.49 -4.38 -26.81
N ASN A 328 -17.12 -3.93 -28.00
CA ASN A 328 -18.01 -3.83 -29.15
C ASN A 328 -18.48 -5.20 -29.68
N LEU A 329 -17.68 -6.25 -29.51
CA LEU A 329 -18.02 -7.63 -29.89
C LEU A 329 -18.79 -8.38 -28.78
N ASN A 330 -19.21 -7.69 -27.73
CA ASN A 330 -19.85 -8.29 -26.54
C ASN A 330 -19.01 -9.39 -25.85
N ALA A 331 -17.70 -9.41 -26.10
CA ALA A 331 -16.76 -10.28 -25.41
C ALA A 331 -16.38 -9.73 -24.02
N GLY A 332 -16.76 -8.48 -23.72
CA GLY A 332 -16.68 -7.81 -22.42
C GLY A 332 -15.32 -7.92 -21.75
N PHE A 333 -15.35 -8.09 -20.45
CA PHE A 333 -14.17 -8.19 -19.59
C PHE A 333 -13.23 -9.37 -19.98
N LEU A 334 -13.79 -10.56 -20.27
CA LEU A 334 -12.99 -11.70 -20.70
C LEU A 334 -12.25 -11.41 -22.00
N GLY A 335 -12.94 -10.80 -22.96
CA GLY A 335 -12.34 -10.36 -24.21
C GLY A 335 -11.24 -9.33 -23.99
N GLY A 336 -11.44 -8.41 -23.06
CA GLY A 336 -10.43 -7.42 -22.67
C GLY A 336 -9.15 -8.04 -22.09
N ILE A 337 -9.29 -9.05 -21.24
CA ILE A 337 -8.13 -9.80 -20.72
C ILE A 337 -7.36 -10.44 -21.88
N VAL A 338 -8.05 -11.18 -22.74
CA VAL A 338 -7.42 -11.88 -23.88
C VAL A 338 -6.77 -10.88 -24.83
N ALA A 339 -7.46 -9.78 -25.16
CA ALA A 339 -6.91 -8.72 -26.02
C ALA A 339 -5.64 -8.10 -25.42
N GLY A 340 -5.62 -7.86 -24.11
CA GLY A 340 -4.46 -7.31 -23.41
C GLY A 340 -3.24 -8.22 -23.48
N PHE A 341 -3.43 -9.53 -23.28
CA PHE A 341 -2.35 -10.50 -23.41
C PHE A 341 -1.87 -10.62 -24.86
N ILE A 342 -2.79 -10.71 -25.83
CA ILE A 342 -2.44 -10.76 -27.26
C ILE A 342 -1.61 -9.52 -27.63
N ALA A 343 -2.09 -8.32 -27.31
CA ALA A 343 -1.39 -7.09 -27.60
C ALA A 343 -0.01 -7.03 -26.94
N GLY A 344 0.07 -7.35 -25.66
CA GLY A 344 1.31 -7.31 -24.90
C GLY A 344 2.36 -8.27 -25.45
N TYR A 345 2.01 -9.54 -25.65
CA TYR A 345 2.96 -10.51 -26.17
C TYR A 345 3.33 -10.25 -27.63
N THR A 346 2.38 -9.79 -28.47
CA THR A 346 2.66 -9.41 -29.86
C THR A 346 3.67 -8.27 -29.90
N VAL A 347 3.44 -7.19 -29.16
CA VAL A 347 4.35 -6.03 -29.13
C VAL A 347 5.70 -6.41 -28.53
N SER A 348 5.74 -7.22 -27.47
CA SER A 348 6.98 -7.72 -26.88
C SER A 348 7.79 -8.55 -27.87
N PHE A 349 7.13 -9.43 -28.63
CA PHE A 349 7.77 -10.23 -29.67
C PHE A 349 8.31 -9.33 -30.80
N LEU A 350 7.51 -8.41 -31.34
CA LEU A 350 7.91 -7.49 -32.39
C LEU A 350 9.08 -6.59 -31.94
N SER A 351 9.05 -6.15 -30.69
CA SER A 351 10.13 -5.33 -30.14
C SER A 351 11.50 -6.03 -30.14
N ARG A 352 11.51 -7.33 -29.93
CA ARG A 352 12.75 -8.14 -29.95
C ARG A 352 13.16 -8.55 -31.37
N SER A 353 12.17 -8.75 -32.27
CA SER A 353 12.43 -9.26 -33.62
C SER A 353 12.82 -8.17 -34.61
N ILE A 354 12.23 -6.97 -34.50
CA ILE A 354 12.48 -5.87 -35.42
C ILE A 354 13.76 -5.14 -35.02
N ARG A 355 14.76 -5.18 -35.88
CA ARG A 355 16.03 -4.43 -35.77
C ARG A 355 16.03 -3.31 -36.82
N LEU A 356 16.22 -2.08 -36.38
CA LEU A 356 16.28 -0.91 -37.24
C LEU A 356 17.68 -0.28 -37.20
N PRO A 357 18.08 0.40 -38.28
CA PRO A 357 19.26 1.28 -38.24
C PRO A 357 19.10 2.36 -37.17
N LYS A 358 20.22 2.80 -36.56
CA LYS A 358 20.22 3.78 -35.46
C LYS A 358 19.38 5.04 -35.73
N ASN A 359 19.38 5.52 -36.98
CA ASN A 359 18.63 6.72 -37.40
C ASN A 359 17.10 6.52 -37.38
N LEU A 360 16.61 5.30 -37.43
CA LEU A 360 15.17 4.94 -37.45
C LEU A 360 14.69 4.29 -36.16
N GLU A 361 15.58 4.08 -35.20
CA GLU A 361 15.28 3.36 -33.97
C GLU A 361 14.18 4.05 -33.15
N GLY A 362 14.11 5.39 -33.18
CA GLY A 362 13.05 6.18 -32.55
C GLY A 362 11.64 5.96 -33.13
N LEU A 363 11.52 5.52 -34.38
CA LEU A 363 10.23 5.21 -35.02
C LEU A 363 9.63 3.89 -34.50
N LYS A 364 10.46 3.00 -33.98
CA LYS A 364 10.04 1.67 -33.53
C LYS A 364 8.96 1.75 -32.44
N PRO A 365 9.16 2.44 -31.29
CA PRO A 365 8.17 2.46 -30.21
C PRO A 365 6.96 3.35 -30.50
N VAL A 366 7.08 4.35 -31.38
CA VAL A 366 6.03 5.35 -31.62
C VAL A 366 5.13 4.98 -32.79
N LEU A 367 5.69 4.36 -33.84
CA LEU A 367 4.96 4.06 -35.07
C LEU A 367 4.82 2.55 -35.32
N ILE A 368 5.95 1.84 -35.40
CA ILE A 368 5.96 0.45 -35.91
C ILE A 368 5.27 -0.52 -34.94
N LEU A 369 5.67 -0.48 -33.67
CA LEU A 369 5.12 -1.39 -32.67
C LEU A 369 3.64 -1.14 -32.38
N PRO A 370 3.15 0.12 -32.21
CA PRO A 370 1.72 0.37 -32.06
C PRO A 370 0.91 0.00 -33.31
N LEU A 371 1.39 0.30 -34.52
CA LEU A 371 0.66 0.03 -35.75
C LEU A 371 0.51 -1.48 -35.99
N ILE A 372 1.63 -2.23 -36.01
CA ILE A 372 1.61 -3.66 -36.26
C ILE A 372 0.93 -4.39 -35.09
N GLY A 373 1.23 -3.98 -33.85
CA GLY A 373 0.59 -4.53 -32.65
C GLY A 373 -0.93 -4.38 -32.68
N THR A 374 -1.43 -3.19 -33.06
CA THR A 374 -2.88 -2.95 -33.21
C THR A 374 -3.48 -3.77 -34.34
N LEU A 375 -2.80 -3.83 -35.50
CA LEU A 375 -3.29 -4.61 -36.64
C LEU A 375 -3.44 -6.09 -36.27
N VAL A 376 -2.41 -6.70 -35.70
CA VAL A 376 -2.43 -8.11 -35.30
C VAL A 376 -3.49 -8.36 -34.21
N THR A 377 -3.48 -7.54 -33.15
CA THR A 377 -4.46 -7.68 -32.06
C THR A 377 -5.89 -7.48 -32.56
N GLY A 378 -6.11 -6.48 -33.37
CA GLY A 378 -7.43 -6.16 -33.94
C GLY A 378 -7.97 -7.28 -34.83
N LEU A 379 -7.16 -7.76 -35.76
CA LEU A 379 -7.56 -8.86 -36.64
C LEU A 379 -7.85 -10.15 -35.87
N LEU A 380 -7.00 -10.48 -34.88
CA LEU A 380 -7.25 -11.67 -34.04
C LEU A 380 -8.53 -11.49 -33.22
N MET A 381 -8.81 -10.31 -32.67
CA MET A 381 -10.05 -10.06 -31.95
C MET A 381 -11.28 -10.16 -32.84
N VAL A 382 -11.25 -9.58 -34.05
CA VAL A 382 -12.40 -9.52 -34.93
C VAL A 382 -12.71 -10.90 -35.56
N TYR A 383 -11.70 -11.62 -36.01
CA TYR A 383 -11.92 -12.84 -36.82
C TYR A 383 -11.73 -14.14 -36.06
N VAL A 384 -10.98 -14.17 -34.96
CA VAL A 384 -10.59 -15.43 -34.32
C VAL A 384 -11.12 -15.54 -32.90
N VAL A 385 -10.87 -14.56 -32.07
CA VAL A 385 -11.02 -14.68 -30.59
C VAL A 385 -12.31 -14.04 -30.07
N GLY A 386 -12.76 -12.94 -30.67
CA GLY A 386 -13.87 -12.15 -30.13
C GLY A 386 -15.17 -12.95 -30.02
N VAL A 387 -15.56 -13.63 -31.09
CA VAL A 387 -16.82 -14.42 -31.14
C VAL A 387 -16.82 -15.60 -30.14
N PRO A 388 -15.78 -16.45 -30.07
CA PRO A 388 -15.73 -17.54 -29.08
C PRO A 388 -15.75 -17.02 -27.63
N VAL A 389 -15.05 -15.93 -27.34
CA VAL A 389 -15.01 -15.36 -25.98
C VAL A 389 -16.36 -14.72 -25.63
N ALA A 390 -17.03 -14.04 -26.58
CA ALA A 390 -18.39 -13.54 -26.38
C ALA A 390 -19.39 -14.66 -26.08
N ALA A 391 -19.29 -15.77 -26.81
CA ALA A 391 -20.12 -16.94 -26.55
C ALA A 391 -19.88 -17.54 -25.16
N LEU A 392 -18.61 -17.68 -24.76
CA LEU A 392 -18.25 -18.12 -23.41
C LEU A 392 -18.82 -17.17 -22.33
N LEU A 393 -18.69 -15.86 -22.53
CA LEU A 393 -19.26 -14.86 -21.60
C LEU A 393 -20.79 -14.97 -21.53
N ALA A 394 -21.47 -15.20 -22.64
CA ALA A 394 -22.91 -15.39 -22.68
C ALA A 394 -23.35 -16.65 -21.90
N VAL A 395 -22.63 -17.77 -22.03
CA VAL A 395 -22.88 -19.00 -21.26
C VAL A 395 -22.69 -18.75 -19.76
N LEU A 396 -21.58 -18.12 -19.36
CA LEU A 396 -21.31 -17.79 -17.95
C LEU A 396 -22.35 -16.83 -17.38
N THR A 397 -22.76 -15.83 -18.16
CA THR A 397 -23.83 -14.89 -17.81
C THR A 397 -25.16 -15.59 -17.61
N GLY A 398 -25.54 -16.50 -18.52
CA GLY A 398 -26.74 -17.31 -18.41
C GLY A 398 -26.75 -18.21 -17.18
N TRP A 399 -25.61 -18.85 -16.91
CA TRP A 399 -25.42 -19.67 -15.72
C TRP A 399 -25.56 -18.86 -14.41
N LEU A 400 -24.91 -17.69 -14.31
CA LEU A 400 -25.00 -16.82 -13.15
C LEU A 400 -26.44 -16.28 -12.93
N LYS A 401 -27.14 -15.91 -14.00
CA LYS A 401 -28.56 -15.49 -13.91
C LYS A 401 -29.47 -16.64 -13.45
N GLY A 402 -29.11 -17.87 -13.76
CA GLY A 402 -29.85 -19.06 -13.31
C GLY A 402 -29.55 -19.50 -11.88
N MET A 403 -28.52 -18.93 -11.23
CA MET A 403 -28.16 -19.29 -9.86
C MET A 403 -29.19 -18.75 -8.87
N GLN A 404 -29.92 -19.66 -8.22
CA GLN A 404 -30.93 -19.36 -7.19
C GLN A 404 -30.80 -20.34 -6.01
N GLY A 405 -31.36 -19.97 -4.86
CA GLY A 405 -31.35 -20.82 -3.67
C GLY A 405 -29.95 -21.18 -3.18
N ALA A 406 -29.67 -22.48 -3.02
CA ALA A 406 -28.41 -22.97 -2.48
C ALA A 406 -27.18 -22.57 -3.31
N SER A 407 -27.30 -22.48 -4.63
CA SER A 407 -26.23 -22.04 -5.51
C SER A 407 -25.89 -20.55 -5.32
N ALA A 408 -26.90 -19.70 -5.13
CA ALA A 408 -26.70 -18.30 -4.82
C ALA A 408 -26.03 -18.11 -3.45
N LEU A 409 -26.46 -18.89 -2.46
CA LEU A 409 -25.86 -18.89 -1.12
C LEU A 409 -24.37 -19.25 -1.20
N LEU A 410 -24.02 -20.33 -1.91
CA LEU A 410 -22.63 -20.78 -2.05
C LEU A 410 -21.77 -19.73 -2.77
N LEU A 411 -22.27 -19.14 -3.85
CA LEU A 411 -21.55 -18.07 -4.56
C LEU A 411 -21.36 -16.86 -3.66
N GLY A 412 -22.38 -16.48 -2.88
CA GLY A 412 -22.30 -15.40 -1.92
C GLY A 412 -21.28 -15.63 -0.82
N LEU A 413 -21.21 -16.87 -0.28
CA LEU A 413 -20.18 -17.27 0.70
C LEU A 413 -18.78 -17.13 0.11
N ILE A 414 -18.57 -17.60 -1.12
CA ILE A 414 -17.27 -17.56 -1.79
C ILE A 414 -16.86 -16.10 -2.06
N LEU A 415 -17.69 -15.33 -2.76
CA LEU A 415 -17.41 -13.94 -3.09
C LEU A 415 -17.20 -13.10 -1.82
N GLY A 416 -18.05 -13.30 -0.82
CA GLY A 416 -17.94 -12.61 0.45
C GLY A 416 -16.64 -12.95 1.18
N GLY A 417 -16.29 -14.23 1.28
CA GLY A 417 -15.02 -14.67 1.87
C GLY A 417 -13.80 -14.10 1.17
N MET A 418 -13.80 -14.10 -0.17
CA MET A 418 -12.72 -13.54 -1.00
C MET A 418 -12.45 -12.06 -0.68
N MET A 419 -13.48 -11.28 -0.30
CA MET A 419 -13.31 -9.88 0.04
C MET A 419 -12.48 -9.65 1.30
N ALA A 420 -12.44 -10.61 2.23
CA ALA A 420 -11.82 -10.45 3.53
C ALA A 420 -10.49 -11.23 3.71
N VAL A 421 -10.16 -12.15 2.82
CA VAL A 421 -8.95 -13.00 2.94
C VAL A 421 -7.67 -12.17 2.92
N ASP A 422 -7.56 -11.21 2.01
CA ASP A 422 -6.36 -10.40 1.77
C ASP A 422 -6.62 -8.89 1.68
N MET A 423 -7.86 -8.45 1.97
CA MET A 423 -8.29 -7.05 2.17
C MET A 423 -7.61 -6.03 1.24
N GLY A 424 -7.97 -6.05 -0.03
CA GLY A 424 -7.35 -5.22 -1.09
C GLY A 424 -6.18 -5.91 -1.81
N GLY A 425 -5.89 -7.15 -1.45
CA GLY A 425 -4.93 -7.99 -2.15
C GLY A 425 -5.51 -8.65 -3.42
N PRO A 426 -4.77 -9.62 -3.97
CA PRO A 426 -5.13 -10.27 -5.23
C PRO A 426 -6.50 -10.95 -5.26
N ILE A 427 -6.87 -11.63 -4.16
CA ILE A 427 -8.14 -12.39 -4.07
C ILE A 427 -9.32 -11.42 -3.98
N ASN A 428 -9.22 -10.41 -3.12
CA ASN A 428 -10.20 -9.34 -3.01
C ASN A 428 -10.42 -8.64 -4.35
N LYS A 429 -9.34 -8.25 -5.04
CA LYS A 429 -9.41 -7.59 -6.36
C LYS A 429 -10.04 -8.47 -7.43
N ALA A 430 -9.78 -9.78 -7.41
CA ALA A 430 -10.39 -10.69 -8.35
C ALA A 430 -11.92 -10.76 -8.17
N ALA A 431 -12.40 -10.86 -6.91
CA ALA A 431 -13.83 -10.84 -6.61
C ALA A 431 -14.47 -9.51 -7.03
N TYR A 432 -13.84 -8.38 -6.68
CA TYR A 432 -14.32 -7.05 -7.04
C TYR A 432 -14.37 -6.84 -8.56
N ALA A 433 -13.26 -7.08 -9.25
CA ALA A 433 -13.16 -6.84 -10.68
C ALA A 433 -14.11 -7.71 -11.51
N SER A 434 -14.24 -9.00 -11.15
CA SER A 434 -15.18 -9.90 -11.84
C SER A 434 -16.64 -9.47 -11.59
N SER A 435 -16.99 -9.08 -10.38
CA SER A 435 -18.35 -8.64 -10.04
C SER A 435 -18.70 -7.29 -10.69
N ALA A 436 -17.76 -6.34 -10.72
CA ALA A 436 -17.94 -5.06 -11.39
C ALA A 436 -18.07 -5.24 -12.92
N ALA A 437 -17.32 -6.16 -13.52
CA ALA A 437 -17.42 -6.48 -14.94
C ALA A 437 -18.80 -7.03 -15.34
N LEU A 438 -19.44 -7.79 -14.45
CA LEU A 438 -20.77 -8.36 -14.69
C LEU A 438 -21.88 -7.31 -14.74
N ILE A 439 -21.67 -6.13 -14.16
CA ILE A 439 -22.63 -5.00 -14.25
C ILE A 439 -22.89 -4.64 -15.71
N SER A 440 -21.86 -4.62 -16.57
CA SER A 440 -22.00 -4.36 -18.00
C SER A 440 -22.83 -5.40 -18.75
N SER A 441 -22.95 -6.60 -18.18
CA SER A 441 -23.78 -7.70 -18.68
C SER A 441 -25.17 -7.75 -18.04
N GLY A 442 -25.55 -6.76 -17.24
CA GLY A 442 -26.84 -6.67 -16.55
C GLY A 442 -26.98 -7.69 -15.41
N ILE A 443 -25.86 -8.09 -14.79
CA ILE A 443 -25.84 -8.95 -13.60
C ILE A 443 -25.33 -8.12 -12.43
N TYR A 444 -26.20 -7.84 -11.49
CA TYR A 444 -25.97 -6.87 -10.40
C TYR A 444 -25.77 -7.52 -9.03
N THR A 445 -26.23 -8.76 -8.84
CA THR A 445 -26.20 -9.44 -7.54
C THR A 445 -24.80 -9.76 -7.02
N PRO A 446 -23.81 -10.18 -7.85
CA PRO A 446 -22.44 -10.39 -7.35
C PRO A 446 -21.80 -9.09 -6.85
N MET A 447 -22.08 -7.95 -7.51
CA MET A 447 -21.53 -6.68 -7.08
C MET A 447 -22.11 -6.21 -5.73
N ALA A 448 -23.40 -6.46 -5.49
CA ALA A 448 -24.02 -6.21 -4.19
C ALA A 448 -23.36 -7.04 -3.08
N ALA A 449 -23.16 -8.35 -3.33
CA ALA A 449 -22.54 -9.24 -2.38
C ALA A 449 -21.10 -8.80 -2.05
N VAL A 450 -20.32 -8.46 -3.06
CA VAL A 450 -18.93 -8.00 -2.91
C VAL A 450 -18.84 -6.67 -2.17
N MET A 451 -19.72 -5.70 -2.46
CA MET A 451 -19.72 -4.41 -1.76
C MET A 451 -20.06 -4.59 -0.27
N LEU A 452 -21.15 -5.28 0.03
CA LEU A 452 -21.60 -5.47 1.42
C LEU A 452 -20.59 -6.30 2.22
N ALA A 453 -20.03 -7.35 1.62
CA ALA A 453 -18.98 -8.17 2.23
C ALA A 453 -17.67 -7.41 2.45
N GLY A 454 -17.28 -6.54 1.51
CA GLY A 454 -16.05 -5.76 1.62
C GLY A 454 -16.13 -4.61 2.64
N MET A 455 -17.33 -4.12 2.94
CA MET A 455 -17.59 -3.16 4.02
C MET A 455 -17.53 -3.81 5.41
N THR A 456 -17.85 -5.09 5.49
CA THR A 456 -18.00 -5.86 6.74
C THR A 456 -16.71 -5.90 7.59
N PRO A 457 -15.49 -6.16 7.07
CA PRO A 457 -14.27 -6.23 7.86
C PRO A 457 -13.98 -4.94 8.65
N PRO A 458 -13.86 -3.76 8.04
CA PRO A 458 -13.54 -2.54 8.78
C PRO A 458 -14.68 -2.08 9.69
N LEU A 459 -15.95 -2.27 9.31
CA LEU A 459 -17.09 -1.96 10.17
C LEU A 459 -17.18 -2.91 11.37
N GLY A 460 -16.91 -4.21 11.16
CA GLY A 460 -16.89 -5.20 12.22
C GLY A 460 -15.76 -4.95 13.22
N ILE A 461 -14.58 -4.59 12.75
CA ILE A 461 -13.46 -4.16 13.61
C ILE A 461 -13.84 -2.90 14.40
N ALA A 462 -14.38 -1.88 13.75
CA ALA A 462 -14.80 -0.65 14.42
C ALA A 462 -15.85 -0.91 15.51
N LEU A 463 -16.76 -1.84 15.28
CA LEU A 463 -17.72 -2.28 16.27
C LEU A 463 -17.06 -3.10 17.40
N ALA A 464 -16.13 -3.99 17.06
CA ALA A 464 -15.40 -4.82 18.02
C ALA A 464 -14.57 -3.96 19.00
N THR A 465 -13.90 -2.91 18.52
CA THR A 465 -13.10 -1.99 19.36
C THR A 465 -13.96 -1.28 20.42
N ARG A 466 -15.24 -1.06 20.14
CA ARG A 466 -16.19 -0.44 21.08
C ARG A 466 -16.85 -1.44 22.03
N LEU A 467 -17.21 -2.63 21.53
CA LEU A 467 -17.87 -3.66 22.34
C LEU A 467 -16.91 -4.43 23.25
N PHE A 468 -15.65 -4.58 22.83
CA PHE A 468 -14.62 -5.36 23.54
C PHE A 468 -13.33 -4.54 23.78
N PRO A 469 -13.39 -3.37 24.44
CA PRO A 469 -12.26 -2.44 24.55
C PRO A 469 -11.02 -3.08 25.21
N GLY A 470 -11.18 -4.06 26.10
CA GLY A 470 -10.08 -4.78 26.73
C GLY A 470 -9.31 -5.76 25.83
N ARG A 471 -9.73 -5.91 24.57
CA ARG A 471 -9.04 -6.71 23.55
C ARG A 471 -8.17 -5.89 22.62
N PHE A 472 -8.24 -4.56 22.73
CA PHE A 472 -7.57 -3.63 21.84
C PHE A 472 -6.73 -2.64 22.63
N SER A 473 -5.52 -2.37 22.18
CA SER A 473 -4.67 -1.31 22.69
C SER A 473 -5.30 0.08 22.39
N GLU A 474 -4.80 1.12 23.06
CA GLU A 474 -5.31 2.47 22.82
C GLU A 474 -5.14 2.94 21.37
N PRO A 475 -3.97 2.75 20.70
CA PRO A 475 -3.84 3.05 19.28
C PRO A 475 -4.79 2.23 18.38
N GLU A 476 -5.05 0.96 18.70
CA GLU A 476 -6.01 0.16 17.95
C GLU A 476 -7.45 0.69 18.09
N ARG A 477 -7.83 1.21 19.27
CA ARG A 477 -9.16 1.79 19.46
C ARG A 477 -9.35 3.08 18.67
N GLU A 478 -8.32 3.91 18.60
CA GLU A 478 -8.31 5.11 17.75
C GLU A 478 -8.41 4.74 16.26
N ALA A 479 -7.59 3.79 15.81
CA ALA A 479 -7.65 3.25 14.44
C ALA A 479 -9.02 2.64 14.09
N GLY A 480 -9.76 2.12 15.08
CA GLY A 480 -11.12 1.62 14.91
C GLY A 480 -12.10 2.69 14.40
N THR A 481 -11.92 3.95 14.77
CA THR A 481 -12.75 5.05 14.26
C THR A 481 -12.46 5.33 12.78
N ALA A 482 -11.19 5.33 12.38
CA ALA A 482 -10.81 5.44 10.97
C ALA A 482 -11.34 4.25 10.15
N ALA A 483 -11.26 3.03 10.71
CA ALA A 483 -11.81 1.82 10.07
C ALA A 483 -13.32 1.95 9.83
N ALA A 484 -14.09 2.56 10.74
CA ALA A 484 -15.52 2.79 10.52
C ALA A 484 -15.80 3.66 9.29
N VAL A 485 -15.06 4.76 9.12
CA VAL A 485 -15.20 5.67 7.97
C VAL A 485 -14.81 4.97 6.67
N LEU A 486 -13.69 4.26 6.67
CA LEU A 486 -13.24 3.49 5.52
C LEU A 486 -14.24 2.39 5.14
N GLY A 487 -14.77 1.68 6.13
CA GLY A 487 -15.80 0.66 5.91
C GLY A 487 -17.10 1.24 5.35
N ALA A 488 -17.53 2.39 5.83
CA ALA A 488 -18.69 3.11 5.27
C ALA A 488 -18.48 3.48 3.79
N ALA A 489 -17.27 3.76 3.37
CA ALA A 489 -16.91 4.09 2.00
C ALA A 489 -16.58 2.84 1.13
N PHE A 490 -16.74 1.62 1.64
CA PHE A 490 -16.35 0.38 0.96
C PHE A 490 -14.84 0.26 0.72
N ILE A 491 -14.05 0.64 1.70
CA ILE A 491 -12.57 0.50 1.67
C ILE A 491 -12.19 -0.59 2.69
N THR A 492 -12.05 -1.81 2.20
CA THR A 492 -11.79 -3.02 3.02
C THR A 492 -10.46 -2.96 3.75
N GLU A 493 -9.50 -2.21 3.20
CA GLU A 493 -8.15 -1.99 3.73
C GLU A 493 -8.13 -1.39 5.13
N GLY A 494 -9.22 -0.76 5.57
CA GLY A 494 -9.37 -0.25 6.94
C GLY A 494 -9.21 -1.31 8.04
N ALA A 495 -9.34 -2.60 7.71
CA ALA A 495 -9.14 -3.70 8.64
C ALA A 495 -7.68 -4.23 8.69
N ILE A 496 -6.81 -3.82 7.75
CA ILE A 496 -5.45 -4.36 7.61
C ILE A 496 -4.60 -4.21 8.90
N PRO A 497 -4.54 -3.06 9.59
CA PRO A 497 -3.72 -2.93 10.79
C PRO A 497 -4.04 -3.97 11.86
N PHE A 498 -5.32 -4.28 12.03
CA PHE A 498 -5.79 -5.25 13.02
C PHE A 498 -5.51 -6.70 12.61
N ALA A 499 -5.65 -6.99 11.32
CA ALA A 499 -5.31 -8.29 10.76
C ALA A 499 -3.79 -8.54 10.79
N ALA A 500 -2.96 -7.52 10.60
CA ALA A 500 -1.51 -7.61 10.69
C ALA A 500 -1.05 -7.86 12.14
N ALA A 501 -1.73 -7.29 13.14
CA ALA A 501 -1.41 -7.46 14.55
C ALA A 501 -1.72 -8.89 15.07
N ASP A 502 -2.81 -9.54 14.63
CA ASP A 502 -3.18 -10.91 15.02
C ASP A 502 -3.84 -11.67 13.86
N PRO A 503 -3.08 -12.05 12.81
CA PRO A 503 -3.63 -12.59 11.57
C PRO A 503 -4.39 -13.89 11.75
N LEU A 504 -3.91 -14.77 12.64
CA LEU A 504 -4.51 -16.11 12.83
C LEU A 504 -5.90 -16.07 13.48
N ARG A 505 -6.25 -14.98 14.16
CA ARG A 505 -7.56 -14.83 14.82
C ARG A 505 -8.45 -13.83 14.12
N VAL A 506 -7.86 -12.74 13.66
CA VAL A 506 -8.63 -11.66 13.04
C VAL A 506 -9.06 -12.05 11.62
N ILE A 507 -8.17 -12.56 10.75
CA ILE A 507 -8.53 -12.90 9.37
C ILE A 507 -9.67 -13.92 9.27
N PRO A 508 -9.69 -15.05 10.01
CA PRO A 508 -10.81 -15.97 9.96
C PRO A 508 -12.15 -15.36 10.42
N ALA A 509 -12.10 -14.46 11.42
CA ALA A 509 -13.28 -13.75 11.88
C ALA A 509 -13.84 -12.78 10.81
N LEU A 510 -12.95 -12.06 10.12
CA LEU A 510 -13.32 -11.17 9.02
C LEU A 510 -13.93 -11.96 7.86
N VAL A 511 -13.28 -13.09 7.48
CA VAL A 511 -13.76 -13.98 6.40
C VAL A 511 -15.15 -14.54 6.72
N ALA A 512 -15.36 -15.01 7.95
CA ALA A 512 -16.66 -15.56 8.36
C ALA A 512 -17.78 -14.51 8.25
N GLY A 513 -17.58 -13.30 8.78
CA GLY A 513 -18.60 -12.24 8.70
C GLY A 513 -18.85 -11.78 7.28
N SER A 514 -17.80 -11.59 6.48
CA SER A 514 -17.91 -11.20 5.07
C SER A 514 -18.61 -12.27 4.22
N ALA A 515 -18.30 -13.54 4.45
CA ALA A 515 -18.96 -14.66 3.79
C ALA A 515 -20.47 -14.68 4.09
N VAL A 516 -20.85 -14.45 5.35
CA VAL A 516 -22.28 -14.38 5.74
C VAL A 516 -22.97 -13.18 5.08
N ALA A 517 -22.34 -11.99 5.05
CA ALA A 517 -22.89 -10.83 4.37
C ALA A 517 -23.14 -11.11 2.88
N GLY A 518 -22.15 -11.70 2.19
CA GLY A 518 -22.27 -12.10 0.79
C GLY A 518 -23.36 -13.14 0.56
N ALA A 519 -23.45 -14.14 1.42
CA ALA A 519 -24.48 -15.20 1.35
C ALA A 519 -25.90 -14.64 1.49
N ILE A 520 -26.15 -13.79 2.50
CA ILE A 520 -27.45 -13.13 2.69
C ILE A 520 -27.79 -12.26 1.47
N SER A 521 -26.83 -11.44 1.01
CA SER A 521 -27.01 -10.57 -0.15
C SER A 521 -27.45 -11.34 -1.39
N MET A 522 -26.74 -12.42 -1.73
CA MET A 522 -27.04 -13.24 -2.90
C MET A 522 -28.36 -14.01 -2.76
N THR A 523 -28.66 -14.55 -1.56
CA THR A 523 -29.86 -15.34 -1.32
C THR A 523 -31.13 -14.48 -1.37
N VAL A 524 -31.03 -13.23 -0.84
CA VAL A 524 -32.13 -12.25 -0.90
C VAL A 524 -32.25 -11.62 -2.29
N GLY A 525 -31.26 -11.81 -3.16
CA GLY A 525 -31.23 -11.25 -4.50
C GLY A 525 -30.99 -9.74 -4.49
N VAL A 526 -30.13 -9.26 -3.60
CA VAL A 526 -29.76 -7.83 -3.58
C VAL A 526 -28.99 -7.49 -4.85
N GLU A 527 -29.45 -6.49 -5.56
CA GLU A 527 -28.84 -5.95 -6.77
C GLU A 527 -28.16 -4.60 -6.49
N LEU A 528 -26.95 -4.42 -6.98
CA LEU A 528 -26.24 -3.14 -6.95
C LEU A 528 -25.84 -2.74 -8.36
N ARG A 529 -26.44 -1.63 -8.84
CA ARG A 529 -26.26 -1.13 -10.22
C ARG A 529 -25.07 -0.19 -10.38
N VAL A 530 -24.37 0.12 -9.30
CA VAL A 530 -23.16 0.94 -9.28
C VAL A 530 -22.01 0.12 -8.67
N PRO A 531 -20.78 0.23 -9.17
CA PRO A 531 -19.70 -0.67 -8.72
C PRO A 531 -19.04 -0.22 -7.42
N HIS A 532 -19.38 0.94 -6.88
CA HIS A 532 -18.75 1.50 -5.68
C HIS A 532 -19.68 2.49 -4.97
N GLY A 533 -19.30 2.88 -3.72
CA GLY A 533 -19.97 3.96 -2.98
C GLY A 533 -20.34 3.59 -1.53
N GLY A 534 -20.32 2.32 -1.15
CA GLY A 534 -20.53 1.90 0.23
C GLY A 534 -21.90 2.33 0.77
N LEU A 535 -21.96 2.86 2.01
CA LEU A 535 -23.20 3.35 2.63
C LEU A 535 -23.83 4.53 1.87
N PHE A 536 -23.04 5.30 1.14
CA PHE A 536 -23.54 6.48 0.41
C PHE A 536 -24.48 6.12 -0.73
N VAL A 537 -24.50 4.86 -1.17
CA VAL A 537 -25.39 4.37 -2.24
C VAL A 537 -26.76 3.98 -1.70
N LEU A 538 -26.88 3.62 -0.41
CA LEU A 538 -28.14 3.13 0.17
C LEU A 538 -29.33 4.11 0.04
N PRO A 539 -29.15 5.44 0.24
CA PRO A 539 -30.25 6.39 0.09
C PRO A 539 -30.59 6.71 -1.36
N ILE A 540 -29.77 6.27 -2.34
CA ILE A 540 -29.98 6.59 -3.75
C ILE A 540 -31.05 5.65 -4.34
N PRO A 541 -32.17 6.18 -4.85
CA PRO A 541 -33.24 5.36 -5.39
C PRO A 541 -32.74 4.42 -6.49
N ASN A 542 -33.11 3.13 -6.39
CA ASN A 542 -32.78 2.09 -7.36
C ASN A 542 -31.27 1.80 -7.61
N ALA A 543 -30.37 2.46 -6.90
CA ALA A 543 -28.94 2.12 -6.98
C ALA A 543 -28.65 0.76 -6.34
N ILE A 544 -29.34 0.46 -5.21
CA ILE A 544 -29.32 -0.85 -4.55
C ILE A 544 -30.73 -1.30 -4.21
N THR A 545 -31.11 -2.53 -4.53
CA THR A 545 -32.45 -3.08 -4.30
C THR A 545 -32.42 -4.58 -4.04
N PRO A 546 -33.20 -5.13 -3.07
CA PRO A 546 -33.96 -4.40 -2.06
C PRO A 546 -33.04 -3.82 -0.94
N VAL A 547 -33.24 -2.58 -0.57
CA VAL A 547 -32.41 -1.88 0.44
C VAL A 547 -32.43 -2.60 1.79
N LEU A 548 -33.61 -3.09 2.22
CA LEU A 548 -33.72 -3.83 3.49
C LEU A 548 -32.85 -5.07 3.51
N GLY A 549 -32.79 -5.82 2.40
CA GLY A 549 -31.90 -6.98 2.26
C GLY A 549 -30.44 -6.62 2.37
N ALA A 550 -30.03 -5.51 1.76
CA ALA A 550 -28.67 -5.00 1.87
C ALA A 550 -28.30 -4.62 3.31
N VAL A 551 -29.18 -3.90 4.01
CA VAL A 551 -29.00 -3.49 5.40
C VAL A 551 -28.87 -4.73 6.31
N VAL A 552 -29.77 -5.72 6.16
CA VAL A 552 -29.72 -6.96 6.93
C VAL A 552 -28.41 -7.72 6.70
N ALA A 553 -27.97 -7.84 5.44
CA ALA A 553 -26.72 -8.51 5.10
C ALA A 553 -25.51 -7.81 5.75
N LEU A 554 -25.46 -6.49 5.67
CA LEU A 554 -24.37 -5.69 6.23
C LEU A 554 -24.35 -5.77 7.77
N ILE A 555 -25.50 -5.62 8.43
CA ILE A 555 -25.59 -5.69 9.89
C ILE A 555 -25.19 -7.09 10.38
N ALA A 556 -25.71 -8.15 9.75
CA ALA A 556 -25.41 -9.52 10.15
C ALA A 556 -23.90 -9.83 10.01
N GLY A 557 -23.29 -9.50 8.86
CA GLY A 557 -21.88 -9.69 8.65
C GLY A 557 -21.00 -8.88 9.63
N THR A 558 -21.36 -7.61 9.82
CA THR A 558 -20.66 -6.71 10.76
C THR A 558 -20.72 -7.21 12.19
N ALA A 559 -21.91 -7.65 12.64
CA ALA A 559 -22.10 -8.18 13.99
C ALA A 559 -21.32 -9.49 14.21
N ILE A 560 -21.37 -10.42 13.25
CA ILE A 560 -20.61 -11.67 13.31
C ILE A 560 -19.11 -11.39 13.36
N THR A 561 -18.62 -10.52 12.50
CA THR A 561 -17.20 -10.09 12.52
C THR A 561 -16.84 -9.53 13.89
N ALA A 562 -17.62 -8.59 14.42
CA ALA A 562 -17.33 -7.94 15.69
C ALA A 562 -17.29 -8.93 16.87
N ILE A 563 -18.28 -9.83 16.92
CA ILE A 563 -18.35 -10.85 17.98
C ILE A 563 -17.15 -11.81 17.88
N LEU A 564 -16.89 -12.34 16.69
CA LEU A 564 -15.78 -13.30 16.50
C LEU A 564 -14.42 -12.66 16.79
N VAL A 565 -14.16 -11.45 16.32
CA VAL A 565 -12.93 -10.74 16.66
C VAL A 565 -12.84 -10.48 18.16
N GLY A 566 -13.92 -10.01 18.79
CA GLY A 566 -13.97 -9.75 20.22
C GLY A 566 -13.74 -10.99 21.08
N VAL A 567 -14.19 -12.16 20.64
CA VAL A 567 -13.99 -13.43 21.36
C VAL A 567 -12.61 -14.02 21.09
N LEU A 568 -12.17 -14.04 19.84
CA LEU A 568 -10.95 -14.75 19.41
C LEU A 568 -9.67 -13.95 19.67
N LYS A 569 -9.68 -12.61 19.54
CA LYS A 569 -8.49 -11.76 19.71
C LYS A 569 -7.98 -11.86 21.14
N LYS A 570 -6.67 -11.95 21.34
CA LYS A 570 -6.05 -11.92 22.68
C LYS A 570 -6.37 -10.59 23.37
N ARG A 571 -6.43 -10.60 24.71
CA ARG A 571 -6.50 -9.37 25.50
C ARG A 571 -5.25 -8.53 25.22
N ALA A 572 -5.44 -7.23 25.09
CA ALA A 572 -4.31 -6.31 25.09
C ALA A 572 -3.62 -6.41 26.45
N ALA A 573 -2.29 -6.52 26.43
CA ALA A 573 -1.47 -6.60 27.63
C ALA A 573 -1.43 -5.26 28.35
#